data_cd1d84c7bed337ffdcedf34772de6c2f
#
_entry.id   cd1d84c7bed337ffdcedf34772de6c2f
#
_cell.length_a   1.000
_cell.length_b   1.000
_cell.length_c   1.000
_cell.angle_alpha   90.00
_cell.angle_beta   90.00
_cell.angle_gamma   90.00
#
_symmetry.space_group_name_H-M   'P 1'
#
loop_
_entity.id
_entity.type
_entity.pdbx_description
1 polymer ?
#
loop_
_entity_poly.entity_id
_entity_poly.type
_entity_poly.pdbx_seq_one_letter_code
_entity_poly.pdbx_strand_id
1 'polypeptide(L)'
;MSFKKVSNQIMLITYADSMGKNLKELEEILTTQVKGAIGGLHILPFFPSSADRGFAPMTYREVDPAFGDWENIERLASKYYLMYDYMINHVSAHSPEYLDYLEKKDESEYRDFFIRFRDFWENGYPTQEQLEKIYKRKAGGPSVKAEFADGSSELIWSTFSSEQIDLDCNQPKVKEFIRKNLEFLAKHGAALIRLDAFGYATKKPGTNCFFLEPEVWDLLKETQDMMAPYGIKALPEIHETYFTQLKLDARGYDVYDFALPLLVLQALYFGDAIYLKNWMKICPKHQFTTLDTHDGIGVMDTYHLLPDDEIDRTLERLYEISPVTKGISTKSSHTYFDAYQVNCSYFSALDEDENVYLLARAIQFFTPGIPMVYYMGMLAGVNDLELLKKTGGGRDINRRYYTKEQAEEAFRQPVVQKLLRMMELRNTHPAFDGELQILDSDPYTLSVCWSKEQEWAQLDADLRTKEWKIVYTEQGKEKTFA
;
A
#
# COMPACT_ATOMS: atom_id res chain seq x y z
N MET A 1 -5.98 -19.82 19.69
CA MET A 1 -6.57 -19.93 18.32
C MET A 1 -5.43 -20.16 17.34
N SER A 2 -5.67 -20.89 16.24
CA SER A 2 -4.68 -20.99 15.16
C SER A 2 -4.96 -19.87 14.16
N PHE A 3 -3.99 -18.98 13.92
CA PHE A 3 -4.09 -17.90 12.96
C PHE A 3 -3.80 -18.41 11.54
N LYS A 4 -4.44 -17.76 10.56
CA LYS A 4 -4.24 -18.08 9.13
C LYS A 4 -2.85 -17.63 8.68
N LYS A 5 -2.25 -18.40 7.79
CA LYS A 5 -0.99 -18.04 7.11
C LYS A 5 -1.27 -17.51 5.72
N VAL A 6 -0.31 -16.76 5.18
CA VAL A 6 -0.37 -16.25 3.81
C VAL A 6 -0.64 -17.37 2.82
N SER A 7 -1.58 -17.14 1.93
CA SER A 7 -1.94 -18.04 0.83
C SER A 7 -2.11 -17.23 -0.45
N ASN A 8 -2.06 -17.89 -1.61
CA ASN A 8 -2.26 -17.25 -2.91
C ASN A 8 -3.75 -16.92 -3.15
N GLN A 9 -4.31 -16.11 -2.26
CA GLN A 9 -5.69 -15.64 -2.32
C GLN A 9 -5.73 -14.13 -2.17
N ILE A 10 -6.68 -13.49 -2.84
CA ILE A 10 -6.85 -12.03 -2.84
C ILE A 10 -6.92 -11.50 -1.41
N MET A 11 -6.20 -10.39 -1.17
CA MET A 11 -6.24 -9.62 0.07
C MET A 11 -7.10 -8.37 -0.12
N LEU A 12 -8.01 -8.12 0.81
CA LEU A 12 -8.73 -6.86 0.91
C LEU A 12 -7.91 -5.86 1.73
N ILE A 13 -7.77 -4.63 1.24
CA ILE A 13 -7.24 -3.50 2.01
C ILE A 13 -8.41 -2.66 2.52
N THR A 14 -8.50 -2.43 3.83
CA THR A 14 -9.57 -1.61 4.42
C THR A 14 -9.16 -1.00 5.74
N TYR A 15 -9.78 0.12 6.11
CA TYR A 15 -9.75 0.59 7.50
C TYR A 15 -10.82 -0.13 8.33
N ALA A 16 -10.66 -0.09 9.63
CA ALA A 16 -11.64 -0.67 10.58
C ALA A 16 -13.02 -0.01 10.49
N ASP A 17 -13.08 1.25 10.03
CA ASP A 17 -14.25 2.11 9.94
C ASP A 17 -14.68 2.45 8.51
N SER A 18 -14.17 1.74 7.50
CA SER A 18 -14.47 2.05 6.10
C SER A 18 -15.82 1.49 5.62
N MET A 19 -16.22 0.34 6.17
CA MET A 19 -17.47 -0.35 5.82
C MET A 19 -18.20 -0.69 7.12
N GLY A 20 -18.81 0.31 7.73
CA GLY A 20 -19.33 0.24 9.08
C GLY A 20 -18.49 1.11 10.03
N LYS A 21 -18.81 1.10 11.32
CA LYS A 21 -18.22 2.00 12.32
C LYS A 21 -16.95 1.45 12.97
N ASN A 22 -16.77 0.13 12.95
CA ASN A 22 -15.74 -0.55 13.73
C ASN A 22 -15.50 -1.98 13.24
N LEU A 23 -14.54 -2.67 13.85
CA LEU A 23 -14.15 -4.03 13.52
C LEU A 23 -15.28 -5.05 13.60
N LYS A 24 -16.26 -4.85 14.48
CA LYS A 24 -17.41 -5.75 14.60
C LYS A 24 -18.32 -5.65 13.38
N GLU A 25 -18.69 -4.43 12.99
CA GLU A 25 -19.52 -4.22 11.79
C GLU A 25 -18.76 -4.65 10.52
N LEU A 26 -17.45 -4.37 10.44
CA LEU A 26 -16.59 -4.86 9.38
C LEU A 26 -16.62 -6.39 9.30
N GLU A 27 -16.46 -7.11 10.42
CA GLU A 27 -16.51 -8.59 10.45
C GLU A 27 -17.86 -9.12 9.98
N GLU A 28 -18.97 -8.46 10.33
CA GLU A 28 -20.32 -8.82 9.87
C GLU A 28 -20.44 -8.70 8.35
N ILE A 29 -19.97 -7.59 7.76
CA ILE A 29 -19.97 -7.37 6.32
C ILE A 29 -19.08 -8.41 5.60
N LEU A 30 -17.87 -8.62 6.06
CA LEU A 30 -16.95 -9.59 5.46
C LEU A 30 -17.53 -11.01 5.48
N THR A 31 -18.23 -11.37 6.55
CA THR A 31 -18.83 -12.71 6.70
C THR A 31 -20.06 -12.89 5.81
N THR A 32 -20.84 -11.84 5.57
CA THR A 32 -22.10 -11.92 4.83
C THR A 32 -21.97 -11.59 3.35
N GLN A 33 -21.13 -10.61 2.99
CA GLN A 33 -21.06 -10.06 1.64
C GLN A 33 -19.86 -10.56 0.80
N VAL A 34 -18.71 -10.85 1.45
CA VAL A 34 -17.42 -11.07 0.76
C VAL A 34 -16.95 -12.53 0.84
N LYS A 35 -17.79 -13.43 1.32
CA LYS A 35 -17.43 -14.84 1.54
C LYS A 35 -16.87 -15.50 0.28
N GLY A 36 -15.65 -16.07 0.39
CA GLY A 36 -14.95 -16.75 -0.71
C GLY A 36 -14.16 -15.82 -1.63
N ALA A 37 -14.51 -14.55 -1.70
CA ALA A 37 -13.83 -13.59 -2.57
C ALA A 37 -12.47 -13.11 -2.04
N ILE A 38 -12.21 -13.24 -0.74
CA ILE A 38 -10.93 -12.89 -0.11
C ILE A 38 -10.39 -14.01 0.78
N GLY A 39 -9.08 -14.14 0.85
CA GLY A 39 -8.37 -15.01 1.80
C GLY A 39 -7.53 -14.23 2.79
N GLY A 40 -7.12 -13.00 2.44
CA GLY A 40 -6.35 -12.08 3.26
C GLY A 40 -7.06 -10.78 3.55
N LEU A 41 -6.63 -10.12 4.63
CA LEU A 41 -7.15 -8.83 5.05
C LEU A 41 -5.99 -7.95 5.55
N HIS A 42 -5.76 -6.85 4.86
CA HIS A 42 -4.91 -5.77 5.33
C HIS A 42 -5.78 -4.76 6.05
N ILE A 43 -5.74 -4.79 7.38
CA ILE A 43 -6.40 -3.77 8.21
C ILE A 43 -5.40 -2.63 8.35
N LEU A 44 -5.67 -1.52 7.67
CA LEU A 44 -4.90 -0.28 7.77
C LEU A 44 -4.86 0.18 9.23
N PRO A 45 -3.88 1.00 9.64
CA PRO A 45 -3.56 1.19 11.05
C PRO A 45 -4.79 1.42 11.93
N PHE A 46 -4.96 0.52 12.88
CA PHE A 46 -6.11 0.49 13.79
C PHE A 46 -5.73 0.80 15.24
N PHE A 47 -4.50 1.26 15.44
CA PHE A 47 -3.95 1.68 16.73
C PHE A 47 -4.39 3.11 17.08
N PRO A 48 -4.37 3.52 18.37
CA PRO A 48 -4.48 4.91 18.75
C PRO A 48 -3.45 5.76 18.00
N SER A 49 -3.92 6.81 17.32
CA SER A 49 -3.10 7.64 16.43
C SER A 49 -3.49 9.10 16.52
N SER A 50 -2.54 10.00 16.35
CA SER A 50 -2.78 11.44 16.39
C SER A 50 -3.07 12.06 15.03
N ALA A 51 -2.71 11.37 13.92
CA ALA A 51 -2.86 11.94 12.59
C ALA A 51 -2.89 10.87 11.46
N ASP A 52 -3.14 11.36 10.24
CA ASP A 52 -3.09 10.63 8.96
C ASP A 52 -3.86 9.29 8.99
N ARG A 53 -5.04 9.32 9.62
CA ARG A 53 -5.93 8.15 9.68
C ARG A 53 -5.22 6.86 10.13
N GLY A 54 -4.39 6.96 11.19
CA GLY A 54 -3.70 5.83 11.79
C GLY A 54 -2.17 5.81 11.60
N PHE A 55 -1.64 6.55 10.62
CA PHE A 55 -0.20 6.53 10.28
C PHE A 55 0.69 7.40 11.19
N ALA A 56 0.17 7.91 12.31
CA ALA A 56 0.96 8.49 13.40
C ALA A 56 0.64 7.74 14.70
N PRO A 57 1.09 6.48 14.87
CA PRO A 57 0.71 5.64 15.99
C PRO A 57 1.29 6.15 17.31
N MET A 58 0.44 6.21 18.33
CA MET A 58 0.83 6.51 19.70
C MET A 58 1.37 5.26 20.41
N THR A 59 0.82 4.09 20.07
CA THR A 59 1.23 2.79 20.60
C THR A 59 0.81 1.68 19.64
N TYR A 60 1.49 0.53 19.70
CA TYR A 60 1.10 -0.70 18.99
C TYR A 60 0.47 -1.73 19.94
N ARG A 61 0.28 -1.37 21.21
CA ARG A 61 -0.19 -2.32 22.25
C ARG A 61 -1.71 -2.35 22.39
N GLU A 62 -2.38 -1.36 21.84
CA GLU A 62 -3.81 -1.16 21.97
C GLU A 62 -4.45 -1.02 20.60
N VAL A 63 -5.66 -1.50 20.47
CA VAL A 63 -6.56 -1.15 19.38
C VAL A 63 -7.24 0.15 19.78
N ASP A 64 -7.43 1.08 18.85
CA ASP A 64 -8.19 2.30 19.14
C ASP A 64 -9.58 1.91 19.67
N PRO A 65 -9.98 2.40 20.86
CA PRO A 65 -11.27 2.07 21.47
C PRO A 65 -12.48 2.35 20.57
N ALA A 66 -12.35 3.29 19.62
CA ALA A 66 -13.40 3.56 18.62
C ALA A 66 -13.59 2.39 17.65
N PHE A 67 -12.58 1.57 17.43
CA PHE A 67 -12.61 0.45 16.49
C PHE A 67 -12.92 -0.89 17.16
N GLY A 68 -12.56 -1.08 18.42
CA GLY A 68 -12.77 -2.32 19.15
C GLY A 68 -11.59 -2.74 20.00
N ASP A 69 -11.25 -4.01 19.97
CA ASP A 69 -10.20 -4.62 20.79
C ASP A 69 -9.42 -5.72 20.04
N TRP A 70 -8.40 -6.28 20.72
CA TRP A 70 -7.60 -7.36 20.19
C TRP A 70 -8.39 -8.66 19.94
N GLU A 71 -9.48 -8.91 20.68
CA GLU A 71 -10.32 -10.09 20.43
C GLU A 71 -11.01 -9.98 19.06
N ASN A 72 -11.41 -8.77 18.65
CA ASN A 72 -11.96 -8.53 17.31
C ASN A 72 -10.92 -8.86 16.23
N ILE A 73 -9.69 -8.39 16.42
CA ILE A 73 -8.57 -8.63 15.49
C ILE A 73 -8.24 -10.13 15.41
N GLU A 74 -8.12 -10.81 16.56
CA GLU A 74 -7.80 -12.25 16.61
C GLU A 74 -8.89 -13.13 16.00
N ARG A 75 -10.16 -12.74 16.12
CA ARG A 75 -11.27 -13.41 15.41
C ARG A 75 -11.13 -13.28 13.90
N LEU A 76 -10.76 -12.09 13.39
CA LEU A 76 -10.46 -11.90 11.97
C LEU A 76 -9.24 -12.72 11.54
N ALA A 77 -8.17 -12.76 12.34
CA ALA A 77 -6.98 -13.55 12.10
C ALA A 77 -7.22 -15.07 12.03
N SER A 78 -8.30 -15.56 12.69
CA SER A 78 -8.72 -16.95 12.59
C SER A 78 -9.40 -17.30 11.26
N LYS A 79 -9.92 -16.30 10.55
CA LYS A 79 -10.66 -16.43 9.28
C LYS A 79 -9.82 -16.07 8.07
N TYR A 80 -9.00 -15.01 8.18
CA TYR A 80 -8.18 -14.43 7.12
C TYR A 80 -6.71 -14.37 7.55
N TYR A 81 -5.76 -14.47 6.61
CA TYR A 81 -4.39 -14.09 6.92
C TYR A 81 -4.31 -12.56 6.97
N LEU A 82 -3.78 -12.03 8.08
CA LEU A 82 -3.81 -10.59 8.32
C LEU A 82 -2.46 -9.93 8.01
N MET A 83 -2.54 -8.75 7.41
CA MET A 83 -1.43 -7.81 7.29
C MET A 83 -1.69 -6.62 8.20
N TYR A 84 -0.67 -6.21 8.97
CA TYR A 84 -0.67 -4.98 9.76
C TYR A 84 0.41 -4.03 9.28
N ASP A 85 0.16 -2.73 9.45
CA ASP A 85 1.17 -1.72 9.23
C ASP A 85 2.07 -1.57 10.47
N TYR A 86 3.35 -1.41 10.22
CA TYR A 86 4.31 -0.98 11.21
C TYR A 86 5.11 0.21 10.66
N MET A 87 4.92 1.39 11.27
CA MET A 87 5.62 2.62 10.90
C MET A 87 7.05 2.57 11.45
N ILE A 88 7.95 1.95 10.69
CA ILE A 88 9.34 1.74 11.13
C ILE A 88 10.14 3.03 11.20
N ASN A 89 9.78 4.02 10.38
CA ASN A 89 10.48 5.29 10.30
C ASN A 89 10.14 6.26 11.44
N HIS A 90 8.93 6.21 12.00
CA HIS A 90 8.43 7.24 12.91
C HIS A 90 7.38 6.75 13.90
N VAL A 91 7.14 7.56 14.92
CA VAL A 91 6.04 7.43 15.89
C VAL A 91 5.29 8.76 15.99
N SER A 92 4.12 8.74 16.64
CA SER A 92 3.35 9.96 16.93
C SER A 92 4.13 10.94 17.80
N ALA A 93 3.93 12.25 17.56
CA ALA A 93 4.34 13.31 18.49
C ALA A 93 3.62 13.21 19.86
N HIS A 94 2.62 12.37 19.98
CA HIS A 94 1.88 12.07 21.24
C HIS A 94 2.20 10.66 21.76
N SER A 95 3.23 9.98 21.25
CA SER A 95 3.70 8.71 21.79
C SER A 95 4.27 8.89 23.20
N PRO A 96 4.10 7.90 24.11
CA PRO A 96 4.67 7.96 25.46
C PRO A 96 6.18 8.23 25.45
N GLU A 97 6.89 7.66 24.51
CA GLU A 97 8.33 7.80 24.34
C GLU A 97 8.72 9.26 24.02
N TYR A 98 8.00 9.91 23.12
CA TYR A 98 8.29 11.29 22.75
C TYR A 98 7.86 12.28 23.84
N LEU A 99 6.70 12.04 24.50
CA LEU A 99 6.25 12.87 25.61
C LEU A 99 7.23 12.81 26.80
N ASP A 100 7.75 11.63 27.15
CA ASP A 100 8.80 11.49 28.19
C ASP A 100 10.07 12.25 27.79
N TYR A 101 10.44 12.21 26.51
CA TYR A 101 11.58 12.98 26.02
C TYR A 101 11.36 14.50 26.11
N LEU A 102 10.15 14.98 25.79
CA LEU A 102 9.81 16.40 25.92
C LEU A 102 9.83 16.87 27.40
N GLU A 103 9.42 16.00 28.33
CA GLU A 103 9.41 16.28 29.76
C GLU A 103 10.82 16.27 30.36
N LYS A 104 11.62 15.22 30.06
CA LYS A 104 12.91 14.95 30.76
C LYS A 104 14.13 15.32 29.94
N LYS A 105 14.01 15.55 28.65
CA LYS A 105 15.09 15.95 27.74
C LYS A 105 16.28 14.98 27.79
N ASP A 106 17.45 15.48 28.22
CA ASP A 106 18.66 14.67 28.27
C ASP A 106 18.64 13.59 29.38
N GLU A 107 17.73 13.65 30.35
CA GLU A 107 17.49 12.63 31.37
C GLU A 107 16.49 11.55 30.95
N SER A 108 15.81 11.72 29.82
CA SER A 108 14.91 10.71 29.30
C SER A 108 15.65 9.46 28.86
N GLU A 109 15.09 8.29 29.17
CA GLU A 109 15.59 7.02 28.62
C GLU A 109 15.40 6.93 27.10
N TYR A 110 14.51 7.75 26.52
CA TYR A 110 14.20 7.83 25.08
C TYR A 110 14.98 8.93 24.35
N ARG A 111 15.95 9.59 25.02
CA ARG A 111 16.75 10.66 24.43
C ARG A 111 17.35 10.28 23.07
N ASP A 112 17.86 9.05 22.94
CA ASP A 112 18.53 8.57 21.75
C ASP A 112 17.56 7.87 20.76
N PHE A 113 16.23 7.90 21.03
CA PHE A 113 15.24 7.37 20.11
C PHE A 113 15.06 8.24 18.87
N PHE A 114 15.21 9.55 19.06
CA PHE A 114 14.86 10.53 18.06
C PHE A 114 16.12 11.16 17.45
N ILE A 115 16.07 11.43 16.15
CA ILE A 115 17.21 12.03 15.45
C ILE A 115 17.22 13.53 15.76
N ARG A 116 18.09 13.94 16.66
CA ARG A 116 18.31 15.34 16.99
C ARG A 116 19.01 16.01 15.82
N PHE A 117 18.39 17.03 15.27
CA PHE A 117 18.86 17.67 14.03
C PHE A 117 20.26 18.24 14.18
N ARG A 118 20.58 18.80 15.37
CA ARG A 118 21.90 19.33 15.70
C ARG A 118 22.97 18.24 15.72
N ASP A 119 22.66 17.06 16.26
CA ASP A 119 23.62 15.98 16.44
C ASP A 119 23.83 15.18 15.14
N PHE A 120 22.90 15.30 14.20
CA PHE A 120 22.98 14.65 12.91
C PHE A 120 24.00 15.30 11.96
N TRP A 121 24.21 16.61 12.02
CA TRP A 121 25.11 17.34 11.14
C TRP A 121 26.47 17.59 11.79
N GLU A 122 27.57 17.40 11.05
CA GLU A 122 28.94 17.55 11.54
C GLU A 122 29.21 18.88 12.27
N ASN A 123 28.60 19.98 11.76
CA ASN A 123 28.74 21.31 12.33
C ASN A 123 27.47 21.78 13.08
N GLY A 124 26.59 20.87 13.45
CA GLY A 124 25.32 21.18 14.11
C GLY A 124 24.21 21.69 13.19
N TYR A 125 24.54 22.01 11.94
CA TYR A 125 23.60 22.53 10.94
C TYR A 125 23.94 22.00 9.54
N PRO A 126 22.94 21.73 8.68
CA PRO A 126 23.18 21.39 7.28
C PRO A 126 23.59 22.62 6.48
N THR A 127 24.42 22.40 5.47
CA THR A 127 24.59 23.39 4.40
C THR A 127 23.35 23.41 3.50
N GLN A 128 23.21 24.49 2.70
CA GLN A 128 22.11 24.57 1.72
C GLN A 128 22.16 23.39 0.73
N GLU A 129 23.35 23.01 0.25
CA GLU A 129 23.55 21.86 -0.64
C GLU A 129 23.10 20.53 0.01
N GLN A 130 23.40 20.35 1.29
CA GLN A 130 22.97 19.15 2.04
C GLN A 130 21.45 19.09 2.16
N LEU A 131 20.79 20.22 2.45
CA LEU A 131 19.32 20.30 2.49
C LEU A 131 18.65 20.04 1.14
N GLU A 132 19.26 20.51 0.05
CA GLU A 132 18.75 20.29 -1.31
C GLU A 132 18.84 18.83 -1.74
N LYS A 133 19.84 18.09 -1.28
CA LYS A 133 19.98 16.66 -1.56
C LYS A 133 18.90 15.80 -0.92
N ILE A 134 18.34 16.22 0.22
CA ILE A 134 17.37 15.40 0.97
C ILE A 134 16.10 15.18 0.14
N TYR A 135 15.65 13.95 0.09
CA TYR A 135 14.36 13.58 -0.50
C TYR A 135 13.20 14.07 0.39
N LYS A 136 12.80 15.32 0.17
CA LYS A 136 11.83 16.03 1.01
C LYS A 136 10.40 15.58 0.74
N ARG A 137 9.64 15.39 1.81
CA ARG A 137 8.21 15.03 1.76
C ARG A 137 7.28 16.16 2.23
N LYS A 138 7.86 17.23 2.79
CA LYS A 138 7.13 18.43 3.21
C LYS A 138 7.90 19.70 2.88
N ALA A 139 7.21 20.81 2.80
CA ALA A 139 7.82 22.13 2.70
C ALA A 139 8.62 22.48 3.97
N GLY A 140 9.68 23.25 3.86
CA GLY A 140 10.45 23.73 5.01
C GLY A 140 11.55 22.80 5.54
N GLY A 141 11.67 21.59 4.97
CA GLY A 141 12.72 20.63 5.35
C GLY A 141 12.27 19.57 6.36
N PRO A 142 13.15 18.61 6.70
CA PRO A 142 12.81 17.39 7.45
C PRO A 142 12.94 17.58 8.97
N SER A 143 12.48 18.68 9.53
CA SER A 143 12.55 18.91 10.98
C SER A 143 11.30 19.57 11.53
N VAL A 144 11.10 19.39 12.83
CA VAL A 144 10.10 20.08 13.65
C VAL A 144 10.77 20.61 14.92
N LYS A 145 10.19 21.67 15.50
CA LYS A 145 10.63 22.21 16.77
C LYS A 145 10.02 21.40 17.91
N ALA A 146 10.89 20.75 18.71
CA ALA A 146 10.53 20.15 19.99
C ALA A 146 10.65 21.21 21.09
N GLU A 147 9.60 21.39 21.88
CA GLU A 147 9.58 22.32 23.03
C GLU A 147 9.61 21.50 24.31
N PHE A 148 10.62 21.72 25.16
CA PHE A 148 10.81 20.97 26.39
C PHE A 148 10.13 21.64 27.58
N ALA A 149 9.85 20.87 28.62
CA ALA A 149 9.25 21.34 29.84
C ALA A 149 10.05 22.46 30.57
N ASP A 150 11.37 22.50 30.33
CA ASP A 150 12.26 23.55 30.86
C ASP A 150 12.19 24.88 30.09
N GLY A 151 11.36 24.97 29.06
CA GLY A 151 11.18 26.13 28.17
C GLY A 151 12.23 26.23 27.06
N SER A 152 13.17 25.33 27.00
CA SER A 152 14.13 25.26 25.88
C SER A 152 13.51 24.56 24.68
N SER A 153 14.21 24.61 23.54
CA SER A 153 13.74 23.90 22.34
C SER A 153 14.91 23.47 21.46
N GLU A 154 14.68 22.42 20.68
CA GLU A 154 15.62 21.99 19.63
C GLU A 154 14.86 21.48 18.39
N LEU A 155 15.56 21.28 17.27
CA LEU A 155 15.01 20.67 16.09
C LEU A 155 15.21 19.15 16.13
N ILE A 156 14.12 18.43 15.89
CA ILE A 156 14.09 16.97 15.76
C ILE A 156 13.71 16.61 14.34
N TRP A 157 14.26 15.50 13.83
CA TRP A 157 13.93 15.03 12.49
C TRP A 157 12.48 14.60 12.40
N SER A 158 11.82 15.02 11.35
CA SER A 158 10.46 14.65 10.99
C SER A 158 10.34 14.70 9.47
N THR A 159 10.22 13.57 8.83
CA THR A 159 10.18 13.45 7.38
C THR A 159 8.87 13.96 6.80
N PHE A 160 7.72 13.59 7.38
CA PHE A 160 6.39 13.81 6.79
C PHE A 160 5.65 15.01 7.39
N SER A 161 5.25 14.95 8.65
CA SER A 161 4.44 15.98 9.30
C SER A 161 4.91 16.25 10.72
N SER A 162 4.42 17.34 11.35
CA SER A 162 4.72 17.62 12.76
C SER A 162 4.22 16.54 13.73
N GLU A 163 3.26 15.73 13.30
CA GLU A 163 2.70 14.64 14.08
C GLU A 163 3.49 13.33 13.99
N GLN A 164 4.50 13.25 13.12
CA GLN A 164 5.29 12.05 12.84
C GLN A 164 6.76 12.32 13.11
N ILE A 165 7.26 11.84 14.23
CA ILE A 165 8.64 12.07 14.72
C ILE A 165 9.51 10.88 14.36
N ASP A 166 10.56 11.12 13.58
CA ASP A 166 11.42 10.06 13.05
C ASP A 166 12.29 9.41 14.13
N LEU A 167 12.38 8.10 14.06
CA LEU A 167 13.20 7.26 14.94
C LEU A 167 14.62 7.12 14.38
N ASP A 168 15.61 7.04 15.24
CA ASP A 168 16.97 6.64 14.87
C ASP A 168 17.10 5.11 14.91
N CYS A 169 16.79 4.47 13.77
CA CYS A 169 16.83 3.01 13.64
C CYS A 169 18.24 2.39 13.84
N ASN A 170 19.31 3.20 13.97
CA ASN A 170 20.64 2.70 14.29
C ASN A 170 20.81 2.43 15.80
N GLN A 171 19.99 3.03 16.66
CA GLN A 171 20.11 2.91 18.11
C GLN A 171 19.65 1.54 18.61
N PRO A 172 20.45 0.87 19.46
CA PRO A 172 20.06 -0.44 20.02
C PRO A 172 18.72 -0.44 20.76
N LYS A 173 18.40 0.65 21.46
CA LYS A 173 17.12 0.80 22.16
C LYS A 173 15.94 0.91 21.19
N VAL A 174 16.10 1.58 20.05
CA VAL A 174 15.08 1.65 19.00
C VAL A 174 14.89 0.28 18.34
N LYS A 175 15.98 -0.44 18.05
CA LYS A 175 15.89 -1.82 17.52
C LYS A 175 15.15 -2.75 18.49
N GLU A 176 15.40 -2.62 19.80
CA GLU A 176 14.67 -3.39 20.81
C GLU A 176 13.20 -2.98 20.91
N PHE A 177 12.89 -1.69 20.77
CA PHE A 177 11.49 -1.22 20.68
C PHE A 177 10.78 -1.80 19.47
N ILE A 178 11.41 -1.77 18.29
CA ILE A 178 10.89 -2.40 17.06
C ILE A 178 10.65 -3.90 17.32
N ARG A 179 11.63 -4.62 17.82
CA ARG A 179 11.54 -6.06 18.10
C ARG A 179 10.35 -6.39 19.01
N LYS A 180 10.19 -5.66 20.11
CA LYS A 180 9.09 -5.89 21.07
C LYS A 180 7.72 -5.64 20.44
N ASN A 181 7.59 -4.65 19.59
CA ASN A 181 6.32 -4.35 18.91
C ASN A 181 6.01 -5.40 17.84
N LEU A 182 6.98 -5.78 17.01
CA LEU A 182 6.79 -6.83 16.00
C LEU A 182 6.44 -8.18 16.65
N GLU A 183 7.11 -8.54 17.76
CA GLU A 183 6.76 -9.73 18.55
C GLU A 183 5.33 -9.68 19.08
N PHE A 184 4.89 -8.53 19.56
CA PHE A 184 3.52 -8.35 20.05
C PHE A 184 2.51 -8.53 18.93
N LEU A 185 2.70 -7.88 17.79
CA LEU A 185 1.82 -7.99 16.62
C LEU A 185 1.77 -9.44 16.09
N ALA A 186 2.91 -10.12 16.09
CA ALA A 186 3.00 -11.55 15.75
C ALA A 186 2.11 -12.41 16.63
N LYS A 187 2.14 -12.20 17.93
CA LYS A 187 1.33 -12.93 18.91
C LYS A 187 -0.17 -12.65 18.78
N HIS A 188 -0.55 -11.55 18.17
CA HIS A 188 -1.93 -11.14 17.93
C HIS A 188 -2.39 -11.35 16.48
N GLY A 189 -1.77 -12.28 15.76
CA GLY A 189 -2.30 -12.82 14.51
C GLY A 189 -1.81 -12.16 13.22
N ALA A 190 -0.77 -11.32 13.27
CA ALA A 190 -0.12 -10.85 12.05
C ALA A 190 0.44 -12.06 11.27
N ALA A 191 0.15 -12.15 9.98
CA ALA A 191 0.75 -13.08 9.03
C ALA A 191 1.79 -12.38 8.15
N LEU A 192 1.60 -11.07 7.93
CA LEU A 192 2.48 -10.15 7.22
C LEU A 192 2.58 -8.85 8.00
N ILE A 193 3.73 -8.18 7.92
CA ILE A 193 3.90 -6.81 8.39
C ILE A 193 4.32 -5.94 7.21
N ARG A 194 3.48 -4.95 6.88
CA ARG A 194 3.86 -3.87 5.98
C ARG A 194 4.73 -2.87 6.74
N LEU A 195 5.96 -2.72 6.30
CA LEU A 195 6.88 -1.73 6.84
C LEU A 195 6.64 -0.39 6.13
N ASP A 196 5.84 0.45 6.75
CA ASP A 196 5.49 1.77 6.21
C ASP A 196 6.70 2.68 6.11
N ALA A 197 6.78 3.44 5.02
CA ALA A 197 7.82 4.43 4.76
C ALA A 197 9.25 3.89 4.90
N PHE A 198 9.47 2.61 4.59
CA PHE A 198 10.72 1.89 4.84
C PHE A 198 11.93 2.58 4.22
N GLY A 199 11.79 3.13 3.01
CA GLY A 199 12.86 3.83 2.32
C GLY A 199 13.46 5.02 3.09
N TYR A 200 12.72 5.58 4.04
CA TYR A 200 13.15 6.73 4.86
C TYR A 200 13.79 6.32 6.18
N ALA A 201 13.77 5.05 6.57
CA ALA A 201 14.23 4.61 7.89
C ALA A 201 15.74 4.72 8.08
N THR A 202 16.54 4.75 7.01
CA THR A 202 17.98 4.96 7.05
C THR A 202 18.33 6.39 6.64
N LYS A 203 19.17 7.06 7.46
CA LYS A 203 19.58 8.45 7.24
C LYS A 203 21.08 8.63 7.44
N LYS A 204 21.72 9.45 6.59
CA LYS A 204 23.15 9.74 6.66
C LYS A 204 23.43 11.15 6.16
N PRO A 205 24.23 11.95 6.88
CA PRO A 205 24.58 13.29 6.45
C PRO A 205 25.21 13.32 5.07
N GLY A 206 24.83 14.30 4.25
CA GLY A 206 25.37 14.49 2.90
C GLY A 206 24.75 13.61 1.81
N THR A 207 23.78 12.75 2.17
CA THR A 207 23.01 11.90 1.25
C THR A 207 21.60 12.44 1.03
N ASN A 208 20.78 11.75 0.20
CA ASN A 208 19.37 12.06 0.03
C ASN A 208 18.49 11.56 1.19
N CYS A 209 19.03 10.79 2.14
CA CYS A 209 18.31 10.16 3.26
C CYS A 209 17.12 9.29 2.83
N PHE A 210 17.24 8.63 1.66
CA PHE A 210 16.23 7.72 1.14
C PHE A 210 16.90 6.50 0.50
N PHE A 211 16.46 5.31 0.89
CA PHE A 211 16.91 4.00 0.40
C PHE A 211 18.44 3.87 0.31
N LEU A 212 19.12 4.18 1.41
CA LEU A 212 20.59 4.20 1.45
C LEU A 212 21.18 2.79 1.46
N GLU A 213 21.91 2.44 0.41
CA GLU A 213 22.66 1.18 0.31
C GLU A 213 24.08 1.37 0.88
N PRO A 214 24.62 0.44 1.69
CA PRO A 214 24.06 -0.87 2.05
C PRO A 214 23.12 -0.84 3.28
N GLU A 215 23.05 0.24 4.05
CA GLU A 215 22.41 0.34 5.36
C GLU A 215 20.94 -0.11 5.36
N VAL A 216 20.21 0.17 4.27
CA VAL A 216 18.79 -0.23 4.12
C VAL A 216 18.62 -1.75 4.08
N TRP A 217 19.59 -2.48 3.49
CA TRP A 217 19.55 -3.95 3.42
C TRP A 217 19.81 -4.58 4.78
N ASP A 218 20.71 -4.00 5.55
CA ASP A 218 21.02 -4.46 6.92
C ASP A 218 19.80 -4.29 7.82
N LEU A 219 19.15 -3.12 7.77
CA LEU A 219 17.93 -2.86 8.53
C LEU A 219 16.78 -3.79 8.11
N LEU A 220 16.58 -4.03 6.80
CA LEU A 220 15.53 -4.93 6.33
C LEU A 220 15.78 -6.37 6.79
N LYS A 221 17.03 -6.82 6.69
CA LYS A 221 17.41 -8.15 7.17
C LYS A 221 17.22 -8.29 8.67
N GLU A 222 17.70 -7.35 9.47
CA GLU A 222 17.50 -7.34 10.92
C GLU A 222 16.01 -7.39 11.28
N THR A 223 15.19 -6.59 10.61
CA THR A 223 13.74 -6.55 10.85
C THR A 223 13.08 -7.88 10.47
N GLN A 224 13.46 -8.48 9.34
CA GLN A 224 12.97 -9.80 8.94
C GLN A 224 13.40 -10.89 9.92
N ASP A 225 14.64 -10.85 10.41
CA ASP A 225 15.16 -11.79 11.38
C ASP A 225 14.39 -11.72 12.73
N MET A 226 13.91 -10.53 13.12
CA MET A 226 13.06 -10.36 14.31
C MET A 226 11.70 -11.08 14.17
N MET A 227 11.18 -11.17 12.96
CA MET A 227 9.86 -11.76 12.66
C MET A 227 9.95 -13.26 12.28
N ALA A 228 11.11 -13.73 11.81
CA ALA A 228 11.31 -15.09 11.33
C ALA A 228 10.91 -16.18 12.35
N PRO A 229 11.17 -16.04 13.67
CA PRO A 229 10.73 -17.05 14.67
C PRO A 229 9.21 -17.27 14.72
N TYR A 230 8.44 -16.28 14.26
CA TYR A 230 6.97 -16.34 14.23
C TYR A 230 6.42 -16.75 12.86
N GLY A 231 7.29 -16.97 11.88
CA GLY A 231 6.91 -17.32 10.51
C GLY A 231 6.24 -16.18 9.74
N ILE A 232 6.54 -14.93 10.12
CA ILE A 232 5.99 -13.71 9.52
C ILE A 232 7.00 -13.12 8.55
N LYS A 233 6.52 -12.56 7.45
CA LYS A 233 7.32 -11.88 6.44
C LYS A 233 7.14 -10.35 6.52
N ALA A 234 8.21 -9.63 6.20
CA ALA A 234 8.16 -8.20 5.95
C ALA A 234 7.73 -7.93 4.51
N LEU A 235 6.91 -6.90 4.34
CA LEU A 235 6.58 -6.31 3.05
C LEU A 235 6.93 -4.81 3.13
N PRO A 236 8.14 -4.40 2.69
CA PRO A 236 8.55 -3.00 2.75
C PRO A 236 7.79 -2.17 1.73
N GLU A 237 7.24 -1.04 2.19
CA GLU A 237 6.63 -0.04 1.30
C GLU A 237 7.70 0.93 0.82
N ILE A 238 7.94 0.91 -0.49
CA ILE A 238 8.95 1.72 -1.16
C ILE A 238 8.40 2.16 -2.51
N HIS A 239 8.10 3.45 -2.62
CA HIS A 239 7.77 4.08 -3.90
C HIS A 239 9.06 4.60 -4.56
N GLU A 240 9.56 3.83 -5.48
CA GLU A 240 10.76 4.09 -6.26
C GLU A 240 10.62 3.39 -7.62
N THR A 241 11.55 3.60 -8.53
CA THR A 241 11.55 2.91 -9.82
C THR A 241 11.46 1.39 -9.65
N TYR A 242 10.87 0.71 -10.62
CA TYR A 242 10.69 -0.75 -10.60
C TYR A 242 12.00 -1.54 -10.37
N PHE A 243 13.16 -0.95 -10.65
CA PHE A 243 14.46 -1.57 -10.36
C PHE A 243 14.65 -1.89 -8.87
N THR A 244 14.10 -1.07 -7.99
CA THR A 244 14.15 -1.31 -6.54
C THR A 244 13.33 -2.55 -6.18
N GLN A 245 12.16 -2.73 -6.80
CA GLN A 245 11.34 -3.92 -6.60
C GLN A 245 12.06 -5.20 -7.09
N LEU A 246 12.71 -5.14 -8.25
CA LEU A 246 13.52 -6.26 -8.76
C LEU A 246 14.72 -6.56 -7.85
N LYS A 247 15.36 -5.55 -7.25
CA LYS A 247 16.45 -5.75 -6.27
C LYS A 247 15.97 -6.44 -4.99
N LEU A 248 14.76 -6.11 -4.51
CA LEU A 248 14.15 -6.72 -3.34
C LEU A 248 13.79 -8.19 -3.61
N ASP A 249 13.10 -8.47 -4.73
CA ASP A 249 12.74 -9.83 -5.16
C ASP A 249 13.98 -10.72 -5.33
N ALA A 250 15.04 -10.21 -5.97
CA ALA A 250 16.30 -10.92 -6.14
C ALA A 250 16.99 -11.28 -4.79
N ARG A 251 16.62 -10.63 -3.69
CA ARG A 251 17.06 -10.93 -2.32
C ARG A 251 16.06 -11.80 -1.53
N GLY A 252 14.97 -12.20 -2.18
CA GLY A 252 13.95 -13.08 -1.60
C GLY A 252 12.89 -12.39 -0.74
N TYR A 253 12.76 -11.06 -0.85
CA TYR A 253 11.70 -10.31 -0.18
C TYR A 253 10.45 -10.26 -1.05
N ASP A 254 9.29 -10.31 -0.40
CA ASP A 254 8.02 -9.99 -1.06
C ASP A 254 7.98 -8.47 -1.34
N VAL A 255 7.34 -8.06 -2.44
CA VAL A 255 7.32 -6.67 -2.91
C VAL A 255 5.92 -6.22 -3.30
N TYR A 256 5.71 -4.91 -3.39
CA TYR A 256 4.53 -4.33 -4.02
C TYR A 256 4.73 -4.15 -5.52
N ASP A 257 3.66 -4.33 -6.28
CA ASP A 257 3.58 -3.85 -7.67
C ASP A 257 2.81 -2.52 -7.71
N PHE A 258 3.52 -1.43 -7.50
CA PHE A 258 2.97 -0.08 -7.63
C PHE A 258 3.04 0.48 -9.05
N ALA A 259 3.70 -0.23 -9.98
CA ALA A 259 3.74 0.15 -11.39
C ALA A 259 2.46 -0.26 -12.15
N LEU A 260 1.88 -1.39 -11.76
CA LEU A 260 0.70 -1.96 -12.44
C LEU A 260 -0.47 -0.96 -12.59
N PRO A 261 -0.83 -0.15 -11.58
CA PRO A 261 -1.97 0.77 -11.72
C PRO A 261 -1.87 1.69 -12.92
N LEU A 262 -0.74 2.37 -13.10
CA LEU A 262 -0.57 3.32 -14.20
C LEU A 262 -0.39 2.60 -15.54
N LEU A 263 0.29 1.43 -15.57
CA LEU A 263 0.42 0.59 -16.77
C LEU A 263 -0.95 0.12 -17.28
N VAL A 264 -1.86 -0.25 -16.38
CA VAL A 264 -3.22 -0.65 -16.76
C VAL A 264 -4.02 0.55 -17.27
N LEU A 265 -3.90 1.73 -16.64
CA LEU A 265 -4.54 2.95 -17.15
C LEU A 265 -4.01 3.30 -18.54
N GLN A 266 -2.70 3.31 -18.76
CA GLN A 266 -2.09 3.57 -20.06
C GLN A 266 -2.64 2.59 -21.11
N ALA A 267 -2.62 1.30 -20.82
CA ALA A 267 -3.10 0.26 -21.74
C ALA A 267 -4.59 0.42 -22.07
N LEU A 268 -5.41 0.75 -21.07
CA LEU A 268 -6.86 0.93 -21.27
C LEU A 268 -7.20 2.26 -21.93
N TYR A 269 -6.48 3.34 -21.68
CA TYR A 269 -6.73 4.64 -22.30
C TYR A 269 -6.40 4.62 -23.79
N PHE A 270 -5.32 3.98 -24.18
CA PHE A 270 -4.78 4.06 -25.54
C PHE A 270 -4.90 2.77 -26.35
N GLY A 271 -5.39 1.70 -25.73
CA GLY A 271 -5.59 0.43 -26.42
C GLY A 271 -4.29 -0.29 -26.74
N ASP A 272 -3.23 -0.09 -25.98
CA ASP A 272 -1.90 -0.64 -26.22
C ASP A 272 -1.46 -1.57 -25.08
N ALA A 273 -1.24 -2.85 -25.40
CA ALA A 273 -0.83 -3.88 -24.46
C ALA A 273 0.71 -4.03 -24.32
N ILE A 274 1.52 -3.32 -25.10
CA ILE A 274 2.96 -3.59 -25.22
C ILE A 274 3.67 -3.43 -23.87
N TYR A 275 3.50 -2.29 -23.22
CA TYR A 275 4.17 -2.01 -21.95
C TYR A 275 3.70 -2.93 -20.82
N LEU A 276 2.41 -3.19 -20.77
CA LEU A 276 1.81 -4.11 -19.81
C LEU A 276 2.32 -5.55 -19.99
N LYS A 277 2.36 -6.06 -21.25
CA LYS A 277 2.93 -7.38 -21.56
C LYS A 277 4.42 -7.46 -21.21
N ASN A 278 5.16 -6.41 -21.49
CA ASN A 278 6.59 -6.35 -21.14
C ASN A 278 6.78 -6.40 -19.63
N TRP A 279 5.98 -5.67 -18.87
CA TRP A 279 6.02 -5.73 -17.40
C TRP A 279 5.68 -7.13 -16.88
N MET A 280 4.60 -7.74 -17.33
CA MET A 280 4.21 -9.10 -16.91
C MET A 280 5.28 -10.17 -17.16
N LYS A 281 6.18 -9.96 -18.15
CA LYS A 281 7.30 -10.88 -18.44
C LYS A 281 8.44 -10.78 -17.44
N ILE A 282 8.66 -9.60 -16.86
CA ILE A 282 9.81 -9.29 -16.01
C ILE A 282 9.46 -9.00 -14.55
N CYS A 283 8.19 -8.75 -14.24
CA CYS A 283 7.77 -8.42 -12.88
C CYS A 283 8.09 -9.56 -11.89
N PRO A 284 8.32 -9.24 -10.62
CA PRO A 284 8.48 -10.24 -9.57
C PRO A 284 7.29 -11.21 -9.51
N LYS A 285 7.58 -12.49 -9.24
CA LYS A 285 6.50 -13.48 -9.07
C LYS A 285 5.96 -13.49 -7.64
N HIS A 286 6.80 -13.11 -6.67
CA HIS A 286 6.45 -13.01 -5.25
C HIS A 286 6.12 -11.55 -4.90
N GLN A 287 5.07 -11.02 -5.53
CA GLN A 287 4.63 -9.65 -5.32
C GLN A 287 3.17 -9.58 -4.92
N PHE A 288 2.80 -8.42 -4.38
CA PHE A 288 1.43 -8.03 -4.10
C PHE A 288 1.00 -6.98 -5.13
N THR A 289 0.07 -7.35 -6.03
CA THR A 289 -0.39 -6.44 -7.09
C THR A 289 -1.52 -5.56 -6.59
N THR A 290 -1.46 -4.27 -6.90
CA THR A 290 -2.52 -3.30 -6.57
C THR A 290 -3.00 -2.58 -7.82
N LEU A 291 -4.24 -2.10 -7.84
CA LEU A 291 -4.69 -1.03 -8.73
C LEU A 291 -5.00 0.23 -7.93
N ASP A 292 -5.44 0.07 -6.71
CA ASP A 292 -5.79 1.11 -5.76
C ASP A 292 -5.36 0.73 -4.34
N THR A 293 -5.03 1.73 -3.56
CA THR A 293 -4.74 1.64 -2.13
C THR A 293 -5.33 2.85 -1.42
N HIS A 294 -5.04 3.02 -0.14
CA HIS A 294 -5.35 4.21 0.64
C HIS A 294 -4.51 5.44 0.26
N ASP A 295 -3.45 5.23 -0.52
CA ASP A 295 -2.63 6.27 -1.15
C ASP A 295 -3.10 6.58 -2.57
N GLY A 296 -2.38 7.43 -3.28
CA GLY A 296 -2.62 7.72 -4.68
C GLY A 296 -2.09 6.64 -5.64
N ILE A 297 -2.50 6.72 -6.89
CA ILE A 297 -1.97 5.93 -7.99
C ILE A 297 -0.52 6.31 -8.22
N GLY A 298 0.41 5.34 -8.12
CA GLY A 298 1.85 5.55 -8.26
C GLY A 298 2.23 5.98 -9.70
N VAL A 299 3.04 7.03 -9.80
CA VAL A 299 3.59 7.50 -11.07
C VAL A 299 5.08 7.18 -11.15
N MET A 300 5.82 7.48 -10.08
CA MET A 300 7.27 7.25 -10.02
C MET A 300 7.65 5.78 -10.27
N ASP A 301 6.80 4.86 -9.84
CA ASP A 301 7.01 3.43 -9.96
C ASP A 301 7.07 2.93 -11.41
N THR A 302 6.51 3.70 -12.36
CA THR A 302 6.54 3.41 -13.81
C THR A 302 7.72 4.05 -14.55
N TYR A 303 8.54 4.84 -13.87
CA TYR A 303 9.69 5.47 -14.48
C TYR A 303 10.65 4.42 -15.05
N HIS A 304 11.09 4.60 -16.29
CA HIS A 304 11.84 3.65 -17.12
C HIS A 304 11.08 2.38 -17.57
N LEU A 305 9.83 2.16 -17.13
CA LEU A 305 8.93 1.15 -17.73
C LEU A 305 8.13 1.75 -18.87
N LEU A 306 7.64 2.97 -18.66
CA LEU A 306 6.99 3.78 -19.68
C LEU A 306 7.97 4.88 -20.15
N PRO A 307 7.95 5.25 -21.43
CA PRO A 307 8.54 6.51 -21.89
C PRO A 307 7.88 7.71 -21.19
N ASP A 308 8.64 8.79 -21.00
CA ASP A 308 8.16 9.98 -20.29
C ASP A 308 6.92 10.59 -20.95
N ASP A 309 6.85 10.62 -22.28
CA ASP A 309 5.69 11.10 -23.02
C ASP A 309 4.46 10.21 -22.86
N GLU A 310 4.62 8.91 -22.66
CA GLU A 310 3.51 8.01 -22.33
C GLU A 310 3.01 8.23 -20.89
N ILE A 311 3.89 8.52 -19.94
CA ILE A 311 3.51 8.89 -18.57
C ILE A 311 2.70 10.18 -18.61
N ASP A 312 3.23 11.22 -19.25
CA ASP A 312 2.58 12.53 -19.33
C ASP A 312 1.21 12.42 -20.02
N ARG A 313 1.14 11.71 -21.15
CA ARG A 313 -0.12 11.47 -21.87
C ARG A 313 -1.16 10.72 -21.02
N THR A 314 -0.71 9.77 -20.22
CA THR A 314 -1.60 9.00 -19.31
C THR A 314 -2.13 9.90 -18.20
N LEU A 315 -1.28 10.74 -17.62
CA LEU A 315 -1.68 11.70 -16.60
C LEU A 315 -2.64 12.77 -17.18
N GLU A 316 -2.34 13.29 -18.36
CA GLU A 316 -3.25 14.25 -19.04
C GLU A 316 -4.63 13.64 -19.25
N ARG A 317 -4.70 12.38 -19.73
CA ARG A 317 -5.97 11.69 -19.92
C ARG A 317 -6.72 11.49 -18.62
N LEU A 318 -6.02 11.12 -17.53
CA LEU A 318 -6.62 10.99 -16.21
C LEU A 318 -7.18 12.34 -15.72
N TYR A 319 -6.44 13.44 -15.93
CA TYR A 319 -6.89 14.77 -15.55
C TYR A 319 -8.04 15.31 -16.41
N GLU A 320 -8.20 14.85 -17.65
CA GLU A 320 -9.39 15.12 -18.47
C GLU A 320 -10.64 14.42 -17.88
N ILE A 321 -10.49 13.15 -17.47
CA ILE A 321 -11.58 12.35 -16.86
C ILE A 321 -11.94 12.90 -15.49
N SER A 322 -10.94 13.21 -14.66
CA SER A 322 -11.12 13.69 -13.29
C SER A 322 -10.29 14.95 -13.00
N PRO A 323 -10.76 16.14 -13.45
CA PRO A 323 -9.96 17.39 -13.40
C PRO A 323 -9.52 17.81 -11.99
N VAL A 324 -10.31 17.49 -10.97
CA VAL A 324 -9.99 17.81 -9.56
C VAL A 324 -8.67 17.18 -9.11
N THR A 325 -8.32 16.02 -9.65
CA THR A 325 -7.15 15.26 -9.24
C THR A 325 -5.83 15.96 -9.53
N LYS A 326 -5.76 16.80 -10.56
CA LYS A 326 -4.56 17.57 -10.90
C LYS A 326 -4.15 18.53 -9.76
N GLY A 327 -5.12 19.12 -9.07
CA GLY A 327 -4.87 20.09 -8.00
C GLY A 327 -4.50 19.47 -6.64
N ILE A 328 -4.80 18.19 -6.45
CA ILE A 328 -4.64 17.50 -5.16
C ILE A 328 -3.62 16.36 -5.22
N SER A 329 -3.01 16.10 -6.37
CA SER A 329 -1.99 15.07 -6.54
C SER A 329 -0.76 15.36 -5.67
N THR A 330 -0.17 14.29 -5.13
CA THR A 330 1.03 14.40 -4.30
C THR A 330 2.23 14.74 -5.17
N LYS A 331 2.96 15.80 -4.79
CA LYS A 331 4.18 16.24 -5.48
C LYS A 331 5.41 15.83 -4.69
N SER A 332 6.51 15.61 -5.39
CA SER A 332 7.83 15.41 -4.79
C SER A 332 8.82 16.39 -5.39
N SER A 333 9.80 16.83 -4.59
CA SER A 333 10.87 17.72 -5.04
C SER A 333 11.83 17.10 -6.05
N HIS A 334 11.74 15.78 -6.27
CA HIS A 334 12.67 15.00 -7.11
C HIS A 334 12.00 14.30 -8.29
N THR A 335 10.74 14.58 -8.57
CA THR A 335 10.07 14.00 -9.75
C THR A 335 10.12 15.00 -10.92
N TYR A 336 10.44 14.47 -12.08
CA TYR A 336 10.38 15.21 -13.35
C TYR A 336 8.93 15.36 -13.86
N PHE A 337 7.99 14.65 -13.22
CA PHE A 337 6.57 14.63 -13.58
C PHE A 337 5.75 15.55 -12.69
N ASP A 338 4.57 15.95 -13.18
CA ASP A 338 3.62 16.82 -12.46
C ASP A 338 3.14 16.19 -11.14
N ALA A 339 3.15 14.87 -11.03
CA ALA A 339 2.72 14.15 -9.85
C ALA A 339 3.67 12.98 -9.49
N TYR A 340 3.88 12.77 -8.19
CA TYR A 340 4.49 11.58 -7.61
C TYR A 340 3.46 10.45 -7.50
N GLN A 341 2.26 10.81 -7.06
CA GLN A 341 1.07 9.97 -6.98
C GLN A 341 -0.16 10.80 -7.33
N VAL A 342 -1.13 10.21 -8.04
CA VAL A 342 -2.41 10.84 -8.34
C VAL A 342 -3.47 10.35 -7.38
N ASN A 343 -4.06 11.28 -6.62
CA ASN A 343 -5.16 10.97 -5.71
C ASN A 343 -6.48 10.85 -6.47
N CYS A 344 -6.96 9.63 -6.66
CA CYS A 344 -8.18 9.31 -7.39
C CYS A 344 -8.66 7.91 -7.02
N SER A 345 -9.99 7.66 -6.97
CA SER A 345 -10.49 6.30 -6.94
C SER A 345 -10.27 5.65 -8.33
N TYR A 346 -9.94 4.37 -8.34
CA TYR A 346 -9.60 3.70 -9.59
C TYR A 346 -10.80 3.56 -10.53
N PHE A 347 -12.01 3.47 -9.96
CA PHE A 347 -13.25 3.44 -10.73
C PHE A 347 -13.51 4.78 -11.42
N SER A 348 -13.32 5.92 -10.71
CA SER A 348 -13.42 7.25 -11.32
C SER A 348 -12.30 7.54 -12.32
N ALA A 349 -11.10 6.97 -12.14
CA ALA A 349 -10.02 7.07 -13.13
C ALA A 349 -10.37 6.39 -14.46
N LEU A 350 -11.30 5.44 -14.46
CA LEU A 350 -11.82 4.73 -15.64
C LEU A 350 -13.17 5.27 -16.10
N ASP A 351 -13.48 6.55 -15.82
CA ASP A 351 -14.71 7.24 -16.22
C ASP A 351 -15.99 6.53 -15.74
N GLU A 352 -15.89 5.78 -14.63
CA GLU A 352 -16.97 5.00 -14.02
C GLU A 352 -17.59 3.96 -14.98
N ASP A 353 -16.86 3.56 -16.04
CA ASP A 353 -17.27 2.51 -16.96
C ASP A 353 -17.09 1.14 -16.30
N GLU A 354 -18.21 0.49 -16.00
CA GLU A 354 -18.24 -0.82 -15.33
C GLU A 354 -17.50 -1.92 -16.10
N ASN A 355 -17.60 -1.93 -17.44
CA ASN A 355 -16.94 -2.96 -18.26
C ASN A 355 -15.42 -2.76 -18.29
N VAL A 356 -14.96 -1.51 -18.46
CA VAL A 356 -13.54 -1.17 -18.46
C VAL A 356 -12.95 -1.41 -17.07
N TYR A 357 -13.70 -1.10 -16.02
CA TYR A 357 -13.28 -1.37 -14.64
C TYR A 357 -13.11 -2.87 -14.35
N LEU A 358 -14.08 -3.70 -14.77
CA LEU A 358 -13.97 -5.15 -14.61
C LEU A 358 -12.82 -5.74 -15.44
N LEU A 359 -12.55 -5.19 -16.63
CA LEU A 359 -11.38 -5.56 -17.42
C LEU A 359 -10.08 -5.21 -16.69
N ALA A 360 -9.97 -4.01 -16.09
CA ALA A 360 -8.81 -3.64 -15.29
C ALA A 360 -8.57 -4.63 -14.14
N ARG A 361 -9.63 -5.03 -13.42
CA ARG A 361 -9.54 -6.04 -12.35
C ARG A 361 -9.18 -7.43 -12.87
N ALA A 362 -9.72 -7.83 -14.03
CA ALA A 362 -9.30 -9.08 -14.68
C ALA A 362 -7.80 -9.08 -14.99
N ILE A 363 -7.28 -7.97 -15.55
CA ILE A 363 -5.84 -7.79 -15.80
C ILE A 363 -5.04 -7.93 -14.50
N GLN A 364 -5.46 -7.28 -13.41
CA GLN A 364 -4.81 -7.40 -12.10
C GLN A 364 -4.78 -8.85 -11.60
N PHE A 365 -5.90 -9.56 -11.71
CA PHE A 365 -6.02 -10.94 -11.19
C PHE A 365 -5.26 -11.96 -12.02
N PHE A 366 -4.95 -11.65 -13.26
CA PHE A 366 -4.10 -12.46 -14.13
C PHE A 366 -2.63 -12.04 -14.12
N THR A 367 -2.27 -10.89 -13.54
CA THR A 367 -0.86 -10.50 -13.30
C THR A 367 -0.24 -11.40 -12.23
N PRO A 368 1.05 -11.81 -12.35
CA PRO A 368 1.74 -12.59 -11.33
C PRO A 368 1.68 -11.93 -9.95
N GLY A 369 1.50 -12.72 -8.91
CA GLY A 369 1.47 -12.26 -7.52
C GLY A 369 0.12 -12.44 -6.83
N ILE A 370 0.03 -11.96 -5.59
CA ILE A 370 -1.20 -11.96 -4.80
C ILE A 370 -1.92 -10.63 -5.01
N PRO A 371 -3.14 -10.63 -5.59
CA PRO A 371 -3.86 -9.38 -5.77
C PRO A 371 -4.33 -8.79 -4.46
N MET A 372 -4.16 -7.47 -4.32
CA MET A 372 -4.75 -6.67 -3.24
C MET A 372 -5.82 -5.77 -3.83
N VAL A 373 -7.00 -5.79 -3.26
CA VAL A 373 -8.13 -4.97 -3.66
C VAL A 373 -8.49 -4.02 -2.52
N TYR A 374 -8.48 -2.74 -2.79
CA TYR A 374 -8.86 -1.74 -1.79
C TYR A 374 -10.38 -1.65 -1.67
N TYR A 375 -10.90 -1.38 -0.47
CA TYR A 375 -12.35 -1.39 -0.24
C TYR A 375 -13.13 -0.45 -1.17
N MET A 376 -12.56 0.74 -1.49
CA MET A 376 -13.17 1.64 -2.46
C MET A 376 -13.33 0.97 -3.82
N GLY A 377 -12.28 0.30 -4.29
CA GLY A 377 -12.33 -0.45 -5.52
C GLY A 377 -13.26 -1.67 -5.44
N MET A 378 -13.26 -2.41 -4.34
CA MET A 378 -14.18 -3.55 -4.18
C MET A 378 -15.63 -3.13 -4.29
N LEU A 379 -15.97 -1.92 -3.83
CA LEU A 379 -17.34 -1.36 -3.89
C LEU A 379 -17.61 -0.54 -5.16
N ALA A 380 -16.70 -0.52 -6.13
CA ALA A 380 -16.74 0.39 -7.29
C ALA A 380 -17.01 1.84 -6.87
N GLY A 381 -16.33 2.28 -5.81
CA GLY A 381 -16.52 3.59 -5.19
C GLY A 381 -15.94 4.71 -6.04
N VAL A 382 -16.71 5.78 -6.18
CA VAL A 382 -16.33 7.00 -6.90
C VAL A 382 -15.57 7.97 -6.00
N ASN A 383 -14.93 8.96 -6.61
CA ASN A 383 -14.27 10.06 -5.93
C ASN A 383 -15.20 10.77 -4.93
N ASP A 384 -14.81 10.86 -3.66
CA ASP A 384 -15.58 11.55 -2.61
C ASP A 384 -15.21 13.03 -2.54
N LEU A 385 -15.86 13.83 -3.37
CA LEU A 385 -15.64 15.28 -3.44
C LEU A 385 -16.15 16.02 -2.19
N GLU A 386 -17.13 15.46 -1.48
CA GLU A 386 -17.65 16.05 -0.25
C GLU A 386 -16.65 15.88 0.90
N LEU A 387 -16.09 14.68 1.05
CA LEU A 387 -15.06 14.43 2.05
C LEU A 387 -13.81 15.26 1.76
N LEU A 388 -13.35 15.29 0.50
CA LEU A 388 -12.25 16.14 0.06
C LEU A 388 -12.46 17.60 0.44
N LYS A 389 -13.64 18.16 0.14
CA LYS A 389 -13.98 19.54 0.48
C LYS A 389 -14.02 19.79 2.00
N LYS A 390 -14.47 18.82 2.75
CA LYS A 390 -14.59 18.89 4.23
C LYS A 390 -13.24 18.90 4.91
N THR A 391 -12.30 18.06 4.47
CA THR A 391 -11.02 17.84 5.13
C THR A 391 -9.88 18.64 4.52
N GLY A 392 -9.94 18.94 3.22
CA GLY A 392 -8.83 19.50 2.45
C GLY A 392 -7.69 18.53 2.17
N GLY A 393 -7.78 17.28 2.66
CA GLY A 393 -6.78 16.24 2.46
C GLY A 393 -6.90 15.59 1.08
N GLY A 394 -5.90 15.73 0.20
CA GLY A 394 -5.98 15.21 -1.17
C GLY A 394 -6.31 13.72 -1.26
N ARG A 395 -5.77 12.90 -0.35
CA ARG A 395 -6.04 11.45 -0.30
C ARG A 395 -7.46 11.08 0.09
N ASP A 396 -8.19 12.00 0.78
CA ASP A 396 -9.54 11.73 1.28
C ASP A 396 -10.57 11.59 0.16
N ILE A 397 -10.26 12.04 -1.06
CA ILE A 397 -11.06 11.77 -2.26
C ILE A 397 -11.29 10.26 -2.48
N ASN A 398 -10.37 9.43 -2.01
CA ASN A 398 -10.38 7.97 -2.16
C ASN A 398 -10.48 7.24 -0.80
N ARG A 399 -11.04 7.91 0.25
CA ARG A 399 -11.10 7.37 1.61
C ARG A 399 -12.50 7.49 2.23
N ARG A 400 -13.56 7.30 1.42
CA ARG A 400 -14.96 7.43 1.84
C ARG A 400 -15.29 6.51 3.02
N TYR A 401 -16.07 7.03 3.96
CA TYR A 401 -16.67 6.27 5.05
C TYR A 401 -18.06 5.78 4.61
N TYR A 402 -18.23 4.48 4.50
CA TYR A 402 -19.53 3.88 4.27
C TYR A 402 -20.14 3.45 5.59
N THR A 403 -21.42 3.80 5.84
CA THR A 403 -22.16 3.09 6.90
C THR A 403 -22.35 1.63 6.49
N LYS A 404 -22.71 0.77 7.44
CA LYS A 404 -22.98 -0.64 7.15
C LYS A 404 -24.04 -0.80 6.05
N GLU A 405 -25.13 -0.03 6.14
CA GLU A 405 -26.23 -0.05 5.16
C GLU A 405 -25.76 0.42 3.77
N GLN A 406 -24.94 1.46 3.70
CA GLN A 406 -24.39 1.95 2.44
C GLN A 406 -23.43 0.93 1.81
N ALA A 407 -22.62 0.26 2.62
CA ALA A 407 -21.76 -0.81 2.13
C ALA A 407 -22.60 -2.00 1.61
N GLU A 408 -23.62 -2.43 2.34
CA GLU A 408 -24.55 -3.48 1.92
C GLU A 408 -25.31 -3.12 0.65
N GLU A 409 -25.65 -1.85 0.45
CA GLU A 409 -26.25 -1.36 -0.80
C GLU A 409 -25.26 -1.42 -1.97
N ALA A 410 -24.02 -0.96 -1.75
CA ALA A 410 -22.96 -1.03 -2.76
C ALA A 410 -22.68 -2.48 -3.20
N PHE A 411 -22.68 -3.42 -2.25
CA PHE A 411 -22.53 -4.84 -2.57
C PHE A 411 -23.64 -5.41 -3.46
N ARG A 412 -24.83 -4.80 -3.54
CA ARG A 412 -25.92 -5.23 -4.43
C ARG A 412 -25.74 -4.77 -5.88
N GLN A 413 -24.82 -3.87 -6.15
CA GLN A 413 -24.59 -3.37 -7.51
C GLN A 413 -24.09 -4.49 -8.42
N PRO A 414 -24.58 -4.59 -9.68
CA PRO A 414 -24.18 -5.66 -10.61
C PRO A 414 -22.69 -5.74 -10.85
N VAL A 415 -22.00 -4.61 -10.98
CA VAL A 415 -20.54 -4.52 -11.18
C VAL A 415 -19.79 -5.12 -9.98
N VAL A 416 -20.22 -4.82 -8.76
CA VAL A 416 -19.61 -5.35 -7.52
C VAL A 416 -19.86 -6.86 -7.41
N GLN A 417 -21.07 -7.32 -7.70
CA GLN A 417 -21.38 -8.75 -7.70
C GLN A 417 -20.57 -9.52 -8.74
N LYS A 418 -20.35 -8.94 -9.92
CA LYS A 418 -19.51 -9.55 -10.97
C LYS A 418 -18.06 -9.57 -10.55
N LEU A 419 -17.56 -8.49 -9.92
CA LEU A 419 -16.21 -8.43 -9.35
C LEU A 419 -16.01 -9.52 -8.28
N LEU A 420 -16.93 -9.67 -7.33
CA LEU A 420 -16.83 -10.70 -6.27
C LEU A 420 -16.76 -12.12 -6.85
N ARG A 421 -17.58 -12.43 -7.88
CA ARG A 421 -17.48 -13.74 -8.57
C ARG A 421 -16.12 -13.94 -9.25
N MET A 422 -15.56 -12.88 -9.85
CA MET A 422 -14.21 -12.94 -10.44
C MET A 422 -13.13 -13.15 -9.38
N MET A 423 -13.23 -12.50 -8.23
CA MET A 423 -12.34 -12.69 -7.08
C MET A 423 -12.44 -14.13 -6.55
N GLU A 424 -13.66 -14.69 -6.45
CA GLU A 424 -13.86 -16.08 -6.02
C GLU A 424 -13.24 -17.07 -7.02
N LEU A 425 -13.42 -16.86 -8.33
CA LEU A 425 -12.75 -17.66 -9.37
C LEU A 425 -11.23 -17.61 -9.19
N ARG A 426 -10.63 -16.41 -9.02
CA ARG A 426 -9.19 -16.23 -8.80
C ARG A 426 -8.69 -16.94 -7.54
N ASN A 427 -9.49 -17.00 -6.49
CA ASN A 427 -9.12 -17.61 -5.22
C ASN A 427 -9.24 -19.13 -5.19
N THR A 428 -10.12 -19.69 -6.01
CA THR A 428 -10.49 -21.11 -5.91
C THR A 428 -9.99 -21.95 -7.07
N HIS A 429 -9.71 -21.33 -8.23
CA HIS A 429 -9.31 -22.08 -9.41
C HIS A 429 -7.83 -22.47 -9.33
N PRO A 430 -7.51 -23.80 -9.44
CA PRO A 430 -6.14 -24.31 -9.24
C PRO A 430 -5.10 -23.76 -10.22
N ALA A 431 -5.50 -23.35 -11.40
CA ALA A 431 -4.58 -22.79 -12.41
C ALA A 431 -3.72 -21.64 -11.87
N PHE A 432 -4.27 -20.81 -11.00
CA PHE A 432 -3.55 -19.64 -10.45
C PHE A 432 -2.41 -20.00 -9.47
N ASP A 433 -2.31 -21.27 -9.07
CA ASP A 433 -1.15 -21.80 -8.34
C ASP A 433 -0.10 -22.45 -9.30
N GLY A 434 -0.26 -22.26 -10.59
CA GLY A 434 0.60 -22.83 -11.62
C GLY A 434 1.51 -21.81 -12.29
N GLU A 435 1.65 -21.94 -13.59
CA GLU A 435 2.53 -21.11 -14.40
C GLU A 435 1.73 -20.16 -15.30
N LEU A 436 2.22 -18.90 -15.41
CA LEU A 436 1.68 -17.92 -16.34
C LEU A 436 2.38 -18.03 -17.69
N GLN A 437 1.59 -18.04 -18.75
CA GLN A 437 2.04 -17.88 -20.12
C GLN A 437 1.37 -16.64 -20.73
N ILE A 438 2.20 -15.71 -21.24
CA ILE A 438 1.73 -14.60 -22.06
C ILE A 438 1.72 -15.10 -23.50
N LEU A 439 0.53 -15.21 -24.08
CA LEU A 439 0.36 -15.74 -25.42
C LEU A 439 0.78 -14.70 -26.45
N ASP A 440 1.32 -15.17 -27.58
CA ASP A 440 1.70 -14.26 -28.66
C ASP A 440 0.43 -13.65 -29.28
N SER A 441 0.40 -12.33 -29.34
CA SER A 441 -0.74 -11.55 -29.79
C SER A 441 -0.27 -10.19 -30.33
N ASP A 442 -1.12 -9.53 -31.10
CA ASP A 442 -0.83 -8.20 -31.62
C ASP A 442 -0.64 -7.15 -30.49
N PRO A 443 -0.19 -5.93 -30.79
CA PRO A 443 0.04 -4.89 -29.79
C PRO A 443 -1.22 -4.45 -29.02
N TYR A 444 -2.41 -4.72 -29.53
CA TYR A 444 -3.68 -4.24 -28.99
C TYR A 444 -4.42 -5.30 -28.17
N THR A 445 -3.98 -6.53 -28.27
CA THR A 445 -4.61 -7.67 -27.60
C THR A 445 -3.76 -8.14 -26.43
N LEU A 446 -4.36 -8.33 -25.28
CA LEU A 446 -3.75 -9.02 -24.14
C LEU A 446 -4.37 -10.42 -24.04
N SER A 447 -3.51 -11.44 -24.17
CA SER A 447 -3.91 -12.83 -23.99
C SER A 447 -2.94 -13.50 -23.02
N VAL A 448 -3.45 -13.93 -21.87
CA VAL A 448 -2.66 -14.51 -20.77
C VAL A 448 -3.34 -15.74 -20.21
N CYS A 449 -2.58 -16.79 -19.99
CA CYS A 449 -3.10 -18.08 -19.53
C CYS A 449 -2.30 -18.55 -18.30
N TRP A 450 -3.01 -18.85 -17.22
CA TRP A 450 -2.51 -19.60 -16.07
C TRP A 450 -2.82 -21.07 -16.24
N SER A 451 -1.88 -21.95 -15.94
CA SER A 451 -2.09 -23.39 -16.03
C SER A 451 -1.37 -24.17 -14.93
N LYS A 452 -2.04 -25.19 -14.43
CA LYS A 452 -1.49 -26.16 -13.47
C LYS A 452 -2.07 -27.55 -13.78
N GLU A 453 -1.21 -28.49 -14.18
CA GLU A 453 -1.61 -29.82 -14.61
C GLU A 453 -2.61 -29.77 -15.80
N GLN A 454 -3.86 -30.16 -15.57
CA GLN A 454 -4.95 -30.14 -16.59
C GLN A 454 -5.88 -28.93 -16.45
N GLU A 455 -5.69 -28.13 -15.39
CA GLU A 455 -6.51 -26.96 -15.12
C GLU A 455 -5.86 -25.71 -15.70
N TRP A 456 -6.65 -24.88 -16.37
CA TRP A 456 -6.18 -23.62 -16.92
C TRP A 456 -7.26 -22.54 -16.83
N ALA A 457 -6.84 -21.29 -16.82
CA ALA A 457 -7.67 -20.11 -16.90
C ALA A 457 -7.00 -19.08 -17.79
N GLN A 458 -7.72 -18.56 -18.78
CA GLN A 458 -7.22 -17.63 -19.79
C GLN A 458 -8.06 -16.36 -19.83
N LEU A 459 -7.39 -15.22 -19.82
CA LEU A 459 -7.95 -13.91 -20.13
C LEU A 459 -7.56 -13.54 -21.57
N ASP A 460 -8.55 -13.24 -22.39
CA ASP A 460 -8.39 -12.64 -23.72
C ASP A 460 -9.09 -11.27 -23.71
N ALA A 461 -8.36 -10.21 -24.12
CA ALA A 461 -8.92 -8.85 -24.17
C ALA A 461 -8.39 -8.08 -25.38
N ASP A 462 -9.27 -7.47 -26.15
CA ASP A 462 -8.92 -6.39 -27.11
C ASP A 462 -9.01 -5.04 -26.37
N LEU A 463 -7.85 -4.41 -26.18
CA LEU A 463 -7.75 -3.17 -25.41
C LEU A 463 -8.27 -1.92 -26.16
N ARG A 464 -8.54 -2.00 -27.45
CA ARG A 464 -9.17 -0.92 -28.24
C ARG A 464 -10.68 -0.94 -28.09
N THR A 465 -11.30 -2.13 -28.26
CA THR A 465 -12.76 -2.29 -28.17
C THR A 465 -13.25 -2.46 -26.75
N LYS A 466 -12.35 -2.81 -25.80
CA LYS A 466 -12.66 -3.20 -24.43
C LYS A 466 -13.50 -4.46 -24.31
N GLU A 467 -13.52 -5.26 -25.37
CA GLU A 467 -14.11 -6.60 -25.33
C GLU A 467 -13.15 -7.57 -24.67
N TRP A 468 -13.67 -8.34 -23.75
CA TRP A 468 -12.86 -9.33 -23.01
C TRP A 468 -13.68 -10.53 -22.58
N LYS A 469 -12.96 -11.64 -22.34
CA LYS A 469 -13.54 -12.86 -21.78
C LYS A 469 -12.51 -13.58 -20.91
N ILE A 470 -12.99 -14.29 -19.91
CA ILE A 470 -12.21 -15.29 -19.17
C ILE A 470 -12.81 -16.65 -19.50
N VAL A 471 -11.97 -17.56 -19.99
CA VAL A 471 -12.30 -18.96 -20.20
C VAL A 471 -11.47 -19.81 -19.27
N TYR A 472 -12.05 -20.81 -18.65
CA TYR A 472 -11.37 -21.66 -17.69
C TYR A 472 -11.91 -23.09 -17.69
N THR A 473 -11.13 -24.03 -17.18
CA THR A 473 -11.57 -25.41 -17.01
C THR A 473 -12.29 -25.57 -15.67
N GLU A 474 -13.33 -26.37 -15.68
CA GLU A 474 -13.96 -26.86 -14.44
C GLU A 474 -14.42 -28.32 -14.65
N GLN A 475 -13.86 -29.23 -13.88
CA GLN A 475 -14.15 -30.67 -14.01
C GLN A 475 -13.89 -31.21 -15.43
N GLY A 476 -12.80 -30.75 -16.07
CA GLY A 476 -12.42 -31.16 -17.42
C GLY A 476 -13.27 -30.56 -18.55
N LYS A 477 -14.10 -29.57 -18.29
CA LYS A 477 -14.90 -28.84 -19.28
C LYS A 477 -14.55 -27.38 -19.30
N GLU A 478 -14.58 -26.79 -20.50
CA GLU A 478 -14.44 -25.35 -20.65
C GLU A 478 -15.69 -24.62 -20.17
N LYS A 479 -15.47 -23.53 -19.46
CA LYS A 479 -16.48 -22.57 -19.02
C LYS A 479 -16.05 -21.15 -19.36
N THR A 480 -17.02 -20.30 -19.63
CA THR A 480 -16.81 -18.86 -19.78
C THR A 480 -17.34 -18.14 -18.55
N PHE A 481 -16.54 -17.25 -17.99
CA PHE A 481 -16.96 -16.37 -16.90
C PHE A 481 -18.03 -15.40 -17.40
N ALA A 482 -19.20 -15.36 -16.74
CA ALA A 482 -20.37 -14.58 -17.11
C ALA A 482 -20.61 -13.38 -16.18
#